data_6a9b9e9b5765c92b46bcccf930a56a94
#
_entry.id   6a9b9e9b5765c92b46bcccf930a56a94
#
_cell.length_a   1.000
_cell.length_b   1.000
_cell.length_c   1.000
_cell.angle_alpha   90.00
_cell.angle_beta   90.00
_cell.angle_gamma   90.00
#
_symmetry.space_group_name_H-M   'P 1'
#
loop_
_entity.id
_entity.type
_entity.pdbx_description
1 polymer ?
#
loop_
_entity_poly.entity_id
_entity_poly.type
_entity_poly.pdbx_seq_one_letter_code
_entity_poly.pdbx_strand_id
1 'polypeptide(L)'
;MPETAYALAFDTANEVISIGLGRLNAAACAVEPVAAVEVAAHRASNTQLLVRVDALLREAGVERGQLACVCVGRGPGSFTGVRIAMATAKGAAQALGAALVGVSSLDVVAWHAWASGVRGRLAVVADAMRKEVYPVRYALDDAGVHRLEADRVVKAQVAAQELVDEASSATDRKSTRLNSSHQKISYA
;
A
#
# COMPACT_ATOMS: atom_id res chain seq x y z
N MET A 1 15.70 -3.06 -23.79
CA MET A 1 15.38 -3.11 -22.37
C MET A 1 16.60 -3.67 -21.64
N PRO A 2 16.96 -3.21 -20.44
CA PRO A 2 18.04 -3.86 -19.67
C PRO A 2 17.71 -5.33 -19.45
N GLU A 3 18.75 -6.16 -19.40
CA GLU A 3 18.62 -7.62 -19.24
C GLU A 3 17.88 -7.99 -17.94
N THR A 4 17.91 -7.11 -16.96
CA THR A 4 17.15 -7.21 -15.70
C THR A 4 16.46 -5.88 -15.41
N ALA A 5 15.13 -5.90 -15.26
CA ALA A 5 14.30 -4.74 -15.00
C ALA A 5 13.73 -4.78 -13.59
N TYR A 6 13.60 -3.62 -12.97
CA TYR A 6 13.10 -3.49 -11.59
C TYR A 6 11.91 -2.55 -11.50
N ALA A 7 11.07 -2.78 -10.50
CA ALA A 7 10.03 -1.87 -10.05
C ALA A 7 10.44 -1.23 -8.72
N LEU A 8 10.37 0.07 -8.65
CA LEU A 8 10.48 0.85 -7.42
C LEU A 8 9.08 1.19 -6.94
N ALA A 9 8.77 0.89 -5.69
CA ALA A 9 7.48 1.22 -5.08
C ALA A 9 7.68 2.09 -3.85
N PHE A 10 6.80 3.08 -3.63
CA PHE A 10 6.79 3.82 -2.36
C PHE A 10 5.41 4.39 -2.04
N ASP A 11 5.15 4.52 -0.73
CA ASP A 11 3.96 5.15 -0.17
C ASP A 11 4.36 6.07 0.98
N THR A 12 3.77 7.25 1.02
CA THR A 12 3.93 8.25 2.07
C THR A 12 2.57 8.73 2.60
N ALA A 13 1.53 7.96 2.37
CA ALA A 13 0.16 8.28 2.79
C ALA A 13 -0.02 8.21 4.32
N ASN A 14 0.88 7.52 5.02
CA ASN A 14 0.84 7.30 6.46
C ASN A 14 2.02 7.97 7.17
N GLU A 15 2.11 7.79 8.49
CA GLU A 15 3.25 8.26 9.30
C GLU A 15 4.54 7.47 9.06
N VAL A 16 4.45 6.41 8.27
CA VAL A 16 5.59 5.61 7.84
C VAL A 16 5.76 5.78 6.34
N ILE A 17 6.97 6.11 5.91
CA ILE A 17 7.38 6.03 4.51
C ILE A 17 7.75 4.59 4.25
N SER A 18 7.04 3.93 3.37
CA SER A 18 7.37 2.58 2.91
C SER A 18 7.97 2.65 1.51
N ILE A 19 9.12 2.00 1.31
CA ILE A 19 9.81 1.93 0.02
C ILE A 19 10.16 0.48 -0.24
N GLY A 20 9.88 0.00 -1.45
CA GLY A 20 10.20 -1.36 -1.88
C GLY A 20 10.84 -1.39 -3.26
N LEU A 21 11.71 -2.35 -3.46
CA LEU A 21 12.34 -2.67 -4.73
C LEU A 21 12.05 -4.12 -5.08
N GLY A 22 11.59 -4.36 -6.29
CA GLY A 22 11.31 -5.70 -6.79
C GLY A 22 11.86 -5.91 -8.18
N ARG A 23 12.34 -7.11 -8.46
CA ARG A 23 12.76 -7.53 -9.79
C ARG A 23 11.53 -7.97 -10.60
N LEU A 24 11.41 -7.43 -11.80
CA LEU A 24 10.33 -7.79 -12.72
C LEU A 24 10.66 -9.11 -13.42
N ASN A 25 9.79 -10.09 -13.27
CA ASN A 25 9.84 -11.36 -13.99
C ASN A 25 8.70 -11.40 -15.01
N ALA A 26 8.97 -10.96 -16.23
CA ALA A 26 7.96 -10.89 -17.29
C ALA A 26 7.42 -12.27 -17.67
N ALA A 27 8.24 -13.31 -17.63
CA ALA A 27 7.83 -14.68 -17.98
C ALA A 27 6.84 -15.26 -16.96
N ALA A 28 7.03 -14.94 -15.68
CA ALA A 28 6.14 -15.38 -14.60
C ALA A 28 4.99 -14.39 -14.32
N CYS A 29 4.95 -13.24 -15.00
CA CYS A 29 4.05 -12.12 -14.67
C CYS A 29 4.09 -11.77 -13.17
N ALA A 30 5.28 -11.76 -12.60
CA ALA A 30 5.48 -11.61 -11.16
C ALA A 30 6.53 -10.53 -10.83
N VAL A 31 6.50 -10.05 -9.60
CA VAL A 31 7.51 -9.19 -9.02
C VAL A 31 8.16 -9.93 -7.87
N GLU A 32 9.46 -10.14 -7.95
CA GLU A 32 10.25 -10.79 -6.91
C GLU A 32 10.79 -9.71 -5.96
N PRO A 33 10.45 -9.74 -4.66
CA PRO A 33 10.98 -8.76 -3.70
C PRO A 33 12.52 -8.83 -3.64
N VAL A 34 13.15 -7.65 -3.67
CA VAL A 34 14.64 -7.52 -3.57
C VAL A 34 15.02 -6.85 -2.26
N ALA A 35 14.41 -5.71 -1.95
CA ALA A 35 14.68 -4.96 -0.74
C ALA A 35 13.48 -4.10 -0.37
N ALA A 36 13.34 -3.81 0.92
CA ALA A 36 12.34 -2.87 1.42
C ALA A 36 12.87 -2.12 2.63
N VAL A 37 12.40 -0.89 2.83
CA VAL A 37 12.71 -0.06 3.99
C VAL A 37 11.47 0.70 4.43
N GLU A 38 11.29 0.77 5.74
CA GLU A 38 10.26 1.57 6.39
C GLU A 38 10.91 2.61 7.30
N VAL A 39 10.45 3.86 7.20
CA VAL A 39 11.01 4.97 7.96
C VAL A 39 9.88 5.78 8.57
N ALA A 40 9.92 6.02 9.87
CA ALA A 40 8.98 6.93 10.53
C ALA A 40 9.10 8.35 9.96
N ALA A 41 8.01 8.86 9.43
CA ALA A 41 7.97 10.12 8.68
C ALA A 41 7.67 11.33 9.57
N HIS A 42 8.32 11.52 10.72
CA HIS A 42 8.10 12.68 11.59
C HIS A 42 8.19 14.03 10.84
N ARG A 43 7.13 14.39 10.08
CA ARG A 43 6.98 15.61 9.27
C ARG A 43 8.09 15.89 8.22
N ALA A 44 8.92 14.89 7.89
CA ALA A 44 10.10 15.05 7.01
C ALA A 44 10.01 14.21 5.73
N SER A 45 8.80 13.80 5.30
CA SER A 45 8.61 12.96 4.10
C SER A 45 9.25 13.54 2.84
N ASN A 46 9.26 14.87 2.70
CA ASN A 46 9.80 15.55 1.52
C ASN A 46 11.31 15.38 1.36
N THR A 47 12.05 15.41 2.47
CA THR A 47 13.51 15.40 2.44
C THR A 47 14.08 13.99 2.51
N GLN A 48 13.31 13.04 3.06
CA GLN A 48 13.82 11.69 3.30
C GLN A 48 13.51 10.71 2.18
N LEU A 49 12.41 10.86 1.44
CA LEU A 49 11.98 9.88 0.43
C LEU A 49 13.08 9.58 -0.59
N LEU A 50 13.55 10.58 -1.32
CA LEU A 50 14.57 10.38 -2.36
C LEU A 50 15.92 9.92 -1.81
N VAL A 51 16.30 10.39 -0.63
CA VAL A 51 17.54 9.96 0.04
C VAL A 51 17.47 8.46 0.38
N ARG A 52 16.32 7.99 0.87
CA ARG A 52 16.10 6.57 1.18
C ARG A 52 16.01 5.70 -0.06
N VAL A 53 15.34 6.20 -1.12
CA VAL A 53 15.32 5.52 -2.42
C VAL A 53 16.74 5.33 -2.96
N ASP A 54 17.56 6.38 -2.93
CA ASP A 54 18.93 6.31 -3.42
C ASP A 54 19.81 5.35 -2.58
N ALA A 55 19.63 5.35 -1.26
CA ALA A 55 20.31 4.40 -0.39
C ALA A 55 19.88 2.96 -0.70
N LEU A 56 18.59 2.69 -0.82
CA LEU A 56 18.05 1.37 -1.13
C LEU A 56 18.59 0.83 -2.46
N LEU A 57 18.61 1.65 -3.51
CA LEU A 57 19.14 1.26 -4.82
C LEU A 57 20.62 0.93 -4.76
N ARG A 58 21.43 1.74 -4.04
CA ARG A 58 22.86 1.49 -3.86
C ARG A 58 23.13 0.21 -3.09
N GLU A 59 22.40 -0.03 -1.99
CA GLU A 59 22.55 -1.24 -1.18
C GLU A 59 22.15 -2.50 -1.96
N ALA A 60 21.14 -2.39 -2.82
CA ALA A 60 20.71 -3.47 -3.70
C ALA A 60 21.59 -3.67 -4.95
N GLY A 61 22.56 -2.77 -5.20
CA GLY A 61 23.38 -2.81 -6.41
C GLY A 61 22.58 -2.55 -7.71
N VAL A 62 21.49 -1.81 -7.62
CA VAL A 62 20.59 -1.54 -8.76
C VAL A 62 20.79 -0.12 -9.27
N GLU A 63 21.09 0.01 -10.55
CA GLU A 63 21.22 1.31 -11.21
C GLU A 63 19.85 1.89 -11.55
N ARG A 64 19.74 3.24 -11.52
CA ARG A 64 18.49 3.95 -11.83
C ARG A 64 17.96 3.62 -13.22
N GLY A 65 18.83 3.40 -14.19
CA GLY A 65 18.47 3.02 -15.57
C GLY A 65 17.84 1.62 -15.71
N GLN A 66 17.92 0.79 -14.68
CA GLN A 66 17.27 -0.52 -14.63
C GLN A 66 15.83 -0.45 -14.11
N LEU A 67 15.38 0.72 -13.64
CA LEU A 67 14.02 0.92 -13.18
C LEU A 67 13.08 1.06 -14.38
N ALA A 68 12.26 0.04 -14.62
CA ALA A 68 11.28 0.03 -15.71
C ALA A 68 9.87 0.44 -15.24
N CYS A 69 9.63 0.45 -13.92
CA CYS A 69 8.34 0.80 -13.34
C CYS A 69 8.52 1.55 -12.02
N VAL A 70 7.72 2.59 -11.81
CA VAL A 70 7.55 3.29 -10.53
C VAL A 70 6.12 3.09 -10.07
N CYS A 71 5.95 2.43 -8.92
CA CYS A 71 4.68 2.23 -8.25
C CYS A 71 4.53 3.25 -7.13
N VAL A 72 3.36 3.86 -6.98
CA VAL A 72 3.13 4.87 -5.94
C VAL A 72 1.81 4.66 -5.23
N GLY A 73 1.83 4.77 -3.91
CA GLY A 73 0.62 4.83 -3.10
C GLY A 73 -0.18 6.09 -3.44
N ARG A 74 -1.47 5.88 -3.81
CA ARG A 74 -2.40 6.97 -4.13
C ARG A 74 -3.33 7.33 -2.96
N GLY A 75 -3.02 6.81 -1.76
CA GLY A 75 -3.87 6.93 -0.59
C GLY A 75 -5.03 5.91 -0.61
N PRO A 76 -6.03 6.11 0.25
CA PRO A 76 -6.27 7.27 1.12
C PRO A 76 -5.24 7.40 2.25
N GLY A 77 -5.08 8.64 2.75
CA GLY A 77 -4.18 8.96 3.85
C GLY A 77 -3.82 10.45 3.91
N SER A 78 -2.64 10.78 4.41
CA SER A 78 -2.12 12.14 4.52
C SER A 78 -2.15 12.86 3.17
N PHE A 79 -2.92 13.93 3.07
CA PHE A 79 -3.03 14.75 1.86
C PHE A 79 -1.68 15.26 1.34
N THR A 80 -0.82 15.72 2.24
CA THR A 80 0.53 16.19 1.91
C THR A 80 1.40 15.02 1.49
N GLY A 81 1.37 13.91 2.24
CA GLY A 81 2.14 12.72 1.94
C GLY A 81 1.83 12.17 0.55
N VAL A 82 0.57 11.93 0.25
CA VAL A 82 0.13 11.42 -1.07
C VAL A 82 0.62 12.32 -2.21
N ARG A 83 0.52 13.64 -2.06
CA ARG A 83 0.98 14.58 -3.10
C ARG A 83 2.48 14.53 -3.32
N ILE A 84 3.26 14.41 -2.24
CA ILE A 84 4.72 14.27 -2.31
C ILE A 84 5.08 13.00 -3.07
N ALA A 85 4.51 11.85 -2.66
CA ALA A 85 4.74 10.58 -3.35
C ALA A 85 4.38 10.68 -4.83
N MET A 86 3.19 11.17 -5.16
CA MET A 86 2.74 11.28 -6.55
C MET A 86 3.61 12.22 -7.39
N ALA A 87 4.01 13.38 -6.86
CA ALA A 87 4.88 14.30 -7.57
C ALA A 87 6.27 13.69 -7.80
N THR A 88 6.84 13.05 -6.79
CA THR A 88 8.12 12.34 -6.88
C THR A 88 8.05 11.19 -7.90
N ALA A 89 6.99 10.39 -7.85
CA ALA A 89 6.82 9.26 -8.77
C ALA A 89 6.68 9.72 -10.23
N LYS A 90 5.90 10.77 -10.48
CA LYS A 90 5.77 11.36 -11.83
C LYS A 90 7.11 11.87 -12.35
N GLY A 91 7.85 12.62 -11.52
CA GLY A 91 9.17 13.13 -11.89
C GLY A 91 10.17 12.01 -12.17
N ALA A 92 10.21 11.00 -11.31
CA ALA A 92 11.08 9.83 -11.48
C ALA A 92 10.72 9.04 -12.75
N ALA A 93 9.45 8.70 -12.94
CA ALA A 93 8.98 7.96 -14.11
C ALA A 93 9.30 8.70 -15.41
N GLN A 94 9.07 10.02 -15.44
CA GLN A 94 9.38 10.85 -16.60
C GLN A 94 10.89 10.91 -16.89
N ALA A 95 11.71 11.12 -15.86
CA ALA A 95 13.17 11.21 -15.99
C ALA A 95 13.82 9.89 -16.44
N LEU A 96 13.24 8.76 -16.06
CA LEU A 96 13.76 7.42 -16.33
C LEU A 96 13.11 6.76 -17.57
N GLY A 97 12.07 7.34 -18.13
CA GLY A 97 11.25 6.69 -19.16
C GLY A 97 10.53 5.43 -18.63
N ALA A 98 10.30 5.35 -17.32
CA ALA A 98 9.69 4.22 -16.66
C ALA A 98 8.15 4.30 -16.66
N ALA A 99 7.48 3.14 -16.61
CA ALA A 99 6.03 3.09 -16.40
C ALA A 99 5.66 3.65 -15.03
N LEU A 100 4.49 4.29 -14.92
CA LEU A 100 3.96 4.79 -13.65
C LEU A 100 2.68 4.05 -13.30
N VAL A 101 2.64 3.47 -12.09
CA VAL A 101 1.49 2.72 -11.58
C VAL A 101 1.04 3.28 -10.23
N GLY A 102 -0.24 3.63 -10.12
CA GLY A 102 -0.85 4.08 -8.86
C GLY A 102 -1.57 2.93 -8.16
N VAL A 103 -1.24 2.66 -6.89
CA VAL A 103 -1.81 1.58 -6.08
C VAL A 103 -2.56 2.18 -4.89
N SER A 104 -3.72 1.63 -4.53
CA SER A 104 -4.42 2.04 -3.31
C SER A 104 -3.62 1.63 -2.07
N SER A 105 -3.43 2.56 -1.13
CA SER A 105 -2.78 2.23 0.14
C SER A 105 -3.58 1.21 0.96
N LEU A 106 -4.90 1.13 0.77
CA LEU A 106 -5.75 0.11 1.40
C LEU A 106 -5.52 -1.28 0.78
N ASP A 107 -5.30 -1.35 -0.54
CA ASP A 107 -4.97 -2.61 -1.20
C ASP A 107 -3.63 -3.15 -0.70
N VAL A 108 -2.63 -2.29 -0.48
CA VAL A 108 -1.32 -2.68 0.09
C VAL A 108 -1.49 -3.30 1.47
N VAL A 109 -2.35 -2.73 2.32
CA VAL A 109 -2.65 -3.29 3.65
C VAL A 109 -3.32 -4.66 3.54
N ALA A 110 -4.26 -4.83 2.62
CA ALA A 110 -4.93 -6.12 2.38
C ALA A 110 -3.94 -7.19 1.87
N TRP A 111 -3.04 -6.83 0.97
CA TRP A 111 -1.98 -7.71 0.49
C TRP A 111 -0.98 -8.08 1.59
N HIS A 112 -0.64 -7.14 2.47
CA HIS A 112 0.21 -7.42 3.63
C HIS A 112 -0.45 -8.42 4.59
N ALA A 113 -1.74 -8.24 4.88
CA ALA A 113 -2.50 -9.17 5.70
C ALA A 113 -2.52 -10.57 5.09
N TRP A 114 -2.76 -10.67 3.78
CA TRP A 114 -2.75 -11.95 3.05
C TRP A 114 -1.37 -12.63 3.11
N ALA A 115 -0.30 -11.89 2.88
CA ALA A 115 1.07 -12.38 2.96
C ALA A 115 1.43 -12.85 4.37
N SER A 116 0.81 -12.26 5.41
CA SER A 116 0.93 -12.66 6.82
C SER A 116 0.07 -13.90 7.18
N GLY A 117 -0.59 -14.52 6.20
CA GLY A 117 -1.37 -15.74 6.40
C GLY A 117 -2.85 -15.51 6.70
N VAL A 118 -3.34 -14.27 6.70
CA VAL A 118 -4.76 -13.99 6.92
C VAL A 118 -5.58 -14.48 5.72
N ARG A 119 -6.69 -15.18 6.02
CA ARG A 119 -7.65 -15.66 5.04
C ARG A 119 -9.08 -15.34 5.50
N GLY A 120 -10.00 -15.27 4.54
CA GLY A 120 -11.39 -14.95 4.78
C GLY A 120 -11.74 -13.50 4.44
N ARG A 121 -12.73 -12.92 5.13
CA ARG A 121 -13.13 -11.54 4.91
C ARG A 121 -12.28 -10.58 5.72
N LEU A 122 -11.88 -9.47 5.11
CA LEU A 122 -11.09 -8.42 5.71
C LEU A 122 -11.75 -7.07 5.41
N ALA A 123 -11.93 -6.24 6.44
CA ALA A 123 -12.25 -4.84 6.28
C ALA A 123 -11.03 -3.98 6.62
N VAL A 124 -10.56 -3.19 5.67
CA VAL A 124 -9.52 -2.18 5.88
C VAL A 124 -10.18 -0.81 5.97
N VAL A 125 -9.90 -0.08 7.04
CA VAL A 125 -10.52 1.22 7.31
C VAL A 125 -9.44 2.27 7.51
N ALA A 126 -9.44 3.31 6.68
CA ALA A 126 -8.57 4.47 6.84
C ALA A 126 -9.36 5.70 7.28
N ASP A 127 -8.72 6.57 8.07
CA ASP A 127 -9.31 7.83 8.51
C ASP A 127 -9.44 8.80 7.32
N ALA A 128 -10.63 9.36 7.13
CA ALA A 128 -10.94 10.41 6.14
C ALA A 128 -11.07 11.79 6.80
N MET A 129 -10.67 11.93 8.08
CA MET A 129 -10.86 13.13 8.89
C MET A 129 -12.33 13.44 9.19
N ARG A 130 -12.58 14.38 10.10
CA ARG A 130 -13.93 14.88 10.44
C ARG A 130 -14.95 13.79 10.83
N LYS A 131 -14.48 12.71 11.48
CA LYS A 131 -15.29 11.53 11.84
C LYS A 131 -15.82 10.76 10.62
N GLU A 132 -15.13 10.82 9.52
CA GLU A 132 -15.38 10.04 8.30
C GLU A 132 -14.24 9.04 8.10
N VAL A 133 -14.53 7.97 7.37
CA VAL A 133 -13.59 6.88 7.10
C VAL A 133 -13.74 6.38 5.66
N TYR A 134 -12.69 5.75 5.17
CA TYR A 134 -12.67 4.95 3.94
C TYR A 134 -12.75 3.48 4.31
N PRO A 135 -13.90 2.85 4.39
CA PRO A 135 -14.02 1.40 4.58
C PRO A 135 -13.92 0.70 3.23
N VAL A 136 -13.09 -0.32 3.13
CA VAL A 136 -13.02 -1.19 1.95
C VAL A 136 -12.95 -2.64 2.39
N ARG A 137 -13.77 -3.47 1.78
CA ARG A 137 -13.85 -4.90 2.06
C ARG A 137 -13.10 -5.71 1.02
N TYR A 138 -12.48 -6.78 1.50
CA TYR A 138 -11.71 -7.72 0.71
C TYR A 138 -12.12 -9.15 1.06
N ALA A 139 -11.96 -10.06 0.10
CA ALA A 139 -11.91 -11.49 0.34
C ALA A 139 -10.46 -11.96 0.10
N LEU A 140 -9.91 -12.69 1.06
CA LEU A 140 -8.57 -13.22 1.04
C LEU A 140 -8.64 -14.75 0.98
N ASP A 141 -8.16 -15.34 -0.10
CA ASP A 141 -8.11 -16.78 -0.29
C ASP A 141 -6.73 -17.25 -0.79
N ASP A 142 -6.60 -18.49 -1.20
CA ASP A 142 -5.33 -19.02 -1.67
C ASP A 142 -4.90 -18.44 -3.02
N ALA A 143 -5.84 -17.89 -3.80
CA ALA A 143 -5.55 -17.22 -5.07
C ALA A 143 -5.07 -15.77 -4.87
N GLY A 144 -5.31 -15.16 -3.69
CA GLY A 144 -4.84 -13.82 -3.40
C GLY A 144 -5.86 -12.92 -2.71
N VAL A 145 -5.76 -11.62 -3.00
CA VAL A 145 -6.60 -10.57 -2.45
C VAL A 145 -7.61 -10.09 -3.49
N HIS A 146 -8.88 -10.22 -3.16
CA HIS A 146 -9.99 -9.79 -4.00
C HIS A 146 -10.70 -8.61 -3.36
N ARG A 147 -10.60 -7.45 -3.98
CA ARG A 147 -11.31 -6.26 -3.55
C ARG A 147 -12.79 -6.38 -3.87
N LEU A 148 -13.67 -6.16 -2.89
CA LEU A 148 -15.12 -6.37 -3.03
C LEU A 148 -15.90 -5.08 -3.32
N GLU A 149 -15.34 -3.91 -3.06
CA GLU A 149 -16.04 -2.63 -3.22
C GLU A 149 -15.11 -1.49 -3.64
N ALA A 150 -15.68 -0.45 -4.23
CA ALA A 150 -14.96 0.77 -4.59
C ALA A 150 -14.64 1.63 -3.35
N ASP A 151 -13.72 2.60 -3.53
CA ASP A 151 -13.47 3.63 -2.51
C ASP A 151 -14.73 4.45 -2.27
N ARG A 152 -15.09 4.62 -1.00
CA ARG A 152 -16.19 5.48 -0.56
C ARG A 152 -15.80 6.15 0.75
N VAL A 153 -16.40 7.30 1.02
CA VAL A 153 -16.28 7.99 2.31
C VAL A 153 -17.62 7.90 3.02
N VAL A 154 -17.60 7.47 4.27
CA VAL A 154 -18.79 7.39 5.11
C VAL A 154 -18.50 7.89 6.52
N LYS A 155 -19.54 8.24 7.27
CA LYS A 155 -19.39 8.52 8.70
C LYS A 155 -18.87 7.29 9.44
N ALA A 156 -17.95 7.47 10.38
CA ALA A 156 -17.36 6.37 11.14
C ALA A 156 -18.42 5.51 11.86
N GLN A 157 -19.50 6.13 12.33
CA GLN A 157 -20.63 5.42 12.96
C GLN A 157 -21.35 4.50 11.97
N VAL A 158 -21.53 4.94 10.71
CA VAL A 158 -22.17 4.11 9.67
C VAL A 158 -21.28 2.92 9.32
N ALA A 159 -19.99 3.15 9.11
CA ALA A 159 -19.03 2.06 8.86
C ALA A 159 -18.99 1.05 10.01
N ALA A 160 -19.02 1.54 11.27
CA ALA A 160 -19.03 0.67 12.44
C ALA A 160 -20.30 -0.20 12.50
N GLN A 161 -21.47 0.38 12.21
CA GLN A 161 -22.72 -0.36 12.19
C GLN A 161 -22.73 -1.42 11.10
N GLU A 162 -22.30 -1.08 9.89
CA GLU A 162 -22.20 -2.05 8.79
C GLU A 162 -21.29 -3.23 9.15
N LEU A 163 -20.14 -2.99 9.80
CA LEU A 163 -19.22 -4.03 10.22
C LEU A 163 -19.80 -4.93 11.32
N VAL A 164 -20.58 -4.34 12.26
CA VAL A 164 -21.27 -5.11 13.30
C VAL A 164 -22.36 -5.98 12.69
N ASP A 165 -23.15 -5.45 11.76
CA ASP A 165 -24.23 -6.19 11.09
C ASP A 165 -23.67 -7.38 10.27
N GLU A 166 -22.55 -7.17 9.59
CA GLU A 166 -21.84 -8.24 8.89
C GLU A 166 -21.31 -9.32 9.86
N ALA A 167 -20.67 -8.93 10.96
CA ALA A 167 -20.15 -9.87 11.95
C ALA A 167 -21.28 -10.68 12.62
N SER A 168 -22.42 -10.05 12.84
CA SER A 168 -23.61 -10.69 13.42
C SER A 168 -24.29 -11.66 12.45
N SER A 169 -24.24 -11.39 11.16
CA SER A 169 -24.78 -12.28 10.12
C SER A 169 -23.86 -13.46 9.81
N ALA A 170 -22.57 -13.34 10.13
CA ALA A 170 -21.57 -14.39 9.98
C ALA A 170 -21.37 -15.13 11.31
N THR A 171 -22.42 -15.85 11.76
CA THR A 171 -22.40 -16.63 13.00
C THR A 171 -21.32 -17.72 12.93
N ASP A 172 -20.14 -17.41 13.41
CA ASP A 172 -19.03 -18.34 13.73
C ASP A 172 -17.65 -17.99 13.12
N ARG A 173 -17.08 -16.82 13.43
CA ARG A 173 -15.66 -16.59 13.09
C ARG A 173 -14.93 -15.77 14.16
N LYS A 174 -13.78 -16.33 14.65
CA LYS A 174 -12.85 -15.64 15.56
C LYS A 174 -12.35 -14.34 14.93
N SER A 175 -12.58 -13.22 15.58
CA SER A 175 -12.02 -11.93 15.17
C SER A 175 -10.57 -11.79 15.65
N THR A 176 -9.64 -11.44 14.77
CA THR A 176 -8.28 -11.06 15.11
C THR A 176 -8.10 -9.58 14.79
N ARG A 177 -7.54 -8.80 15.69
CA ARG A 177 -7.25 -7.37 15.49
C ARG A 177 -5.76 -7.18 15.26
N LEU A 178 -5.39 -6.56 14.14
CA LEU A 178 -4.07 -5.99 13.91
C LEU A 178 -4.17 -4.46 14.05
N ASN A 179 -3.39 -3.88 14.95
CA ASN A 179 -3.29 -2.43 15.10
C ASN A 179 -2.00 -1.93 14.42
N SER A 180 -2.14 -1.12 13.39
CA SER A 180 -1.12 -0.13 13.04
C SER A 180 -1.60 1.25 13.49
N SER A 181 -0.69 2.17 13.80
CA SER A 181 -0.96 3.39 14.56
C SER A 181 -2.04 4.33 13.99
N HIS A 182 -2.51 4.14 12.75
CA HIS A 182 -3.60 4.89 12.11
C HIS A 182 -4.51 4.09 11.19
N GLN A 183 -4.30 2.80 11.04
CA GLN A 183 -5.19 1.93 10.28
C GLN A 183 -5.67 0.80 11.18
N LYS A 184 -6.98 0.76 11.45
CA LYS A 184 -7.59 -0.37 12.15
C LYS A 184 -7.97 -1.43 11.14
N ILE A 185 -7.34 -2.60 11.24
CA ILE A 185 -7.68 -3.76 10.45
C ILE A 185 -8.57 -4.63 11.33
N SER A 186 -9.78 -4.91 10.90
CA SER A 186 -10.70 -5.84 11.57
C SER A 186 -10.95 -7.04 10.66
N TYR A 187 -10.78 -8.22 11.21
CA TYR A 187 -11.09 -9.49 10.55
C TYR A 187 -12.44 -10.00 11.07
N ALA A 188 -13.28 -10.43 10.21
CA ALA A 188 -14.55 -11.09 10.49
C ALA A 188 -14.53 -12.55 10.05
#